data_67713d8e41fc6078754aa491d7448e29
#
_entry.id   67713d8e41fc6078754aa491d7448e29
#
_cell.length_a   1.000
_cell.length_b   1.000
_cell.length_c   1.000
_cell.angle_alpha   90.00
_cell.angle_beta   90.00
_cell.angle_gamma   90.00
#
_symmetry.space_group_name_H-M   'P 1'
#
loop_
_entity.id
_entity.type
_entity.pdbx_description
1 polymer ?
#
loop_
_entity_poly.entity_id
_entity_poly.type
_entity_poly.pdbx_seq_one_letter_code
_entity_poly.pdbx_strand_id
1 'polypeptide(L)'
;MCNKDNQQFHSALKDGVPLLRLDEKKIRKGRPLGLPYQGSKKKVAKKIVEIIKQNFGTDKIVYDVFGGGGAITAECLINGLNVRYNDHCEFITAAFQKIISSDRDRLKTLIVSREEFFKIREKPNKTLDDELKLLVNSFGNDRQSYLYAKSFADDKYRLAVEIIAKHDVFSGYKQTETYQNAARQFDVERLEQLERLQQLGQLQQLGQLQQLERLQQLQQLGRLEMTNKDYRAFSEVKGAVFYLDPPYENSDVDGYSDSKQFSHAEFYDWSAEMARENIVLLSGYTVSDDRFVEVFRFKTALSTLCSGRDKSRFEKLFMLTSFHP
;
A
#
# COMPACT_ATOMS: atom_id res chain seq x y z
N MET A 1 -39.85 32.28 -13.32
CA MET A 1 -38.54 32.14 -12.65
C MET A 1 -37.94 30.82 -13.07
N CYS A 2 -36.88 30.87 -13.85
CA CYS A 2 -36.28 29.74 -14.54
C CYS A 2 -35.58 28.79 -13.59
N ASN A 3 -35.93 27.52 -13.66
CA ASN A 3 -35.11 26.39 -13.17
C ASN A 3 -33.87 26.27 -14.05
N LYS A 4 -32.75 26.77 -13.56
CA LYS A 4 -31.39 26.36 -14.02
C LYS A 4 -30.88 25.44 -12.95
N ASP A 5 -30.62 24.20 -13.31
CA ASP A 5 -29.62 23.26 -12.82
C ASP A 5 -30.04 21.80 -13.08
N ASN A 6 -30.29 21.52 -14.36
CA ASN A 6 -30.26 20.14 -14.86
C ASN A 6 -29.16 20.08 -15.93
N GLN A 7 -27.90 20.24 -15.52
CA GLN A 7 -26.79 19.79 -16.35
C GLN A 7 -26.73 18.26 -16.24
N GLN A 8 -27.43 17.59 -17.14
CA GLN A 8 -27.14 16.20 -17.50
C GLN A 8 -25.69 16.17 -18.00
N PHE A 9 -24.79 15.75 -17.12
CA PHE A 9 -23.43 15.42 -17.52
C PHE A 9 -23.48 14.14 -18.34
N HIS A 10 -23.38 14.26 -19.65
CA HIS A 10 -23.11 13.12 -20.52
C HIS A 10 -21.77 12.52 -20.07
N SER A 11 -21.79 11.34 -19.44
CA SER A 11 -20.59 10.60 -19.16
C SER A 11 -19.97 10.19 -20.50
N ALA A 12 -18.70 10.56 -20.72
CA ALA A 12 -17.98 10.02 -21.86
C ALA A 12 -17.98 8.49 -21.75
N LEU A 13 -18.30 7.81 -22.85
CA LEU A 13 -18.29 6.35 -22.93
C LEU A 13 -17.04 5.92 -23.68
N LYS A 14 -16.43 4.84 -23.27
CA LYS A 14 -15.43 4.12 -24.02
C LYS A 14 -15.91 2.68 -24.17
N ASP A 15 -16.10 2.24 -25.40
CA ASP A 15 -16.60 0.90 -25.73
C ASP A 15 -17.88 0.51 -24.96
N GLY A 16 -18.81 1.50 -24.80
CA GLY A 16 -20.06 1.31 -24.07
C GLY A 16 -19.98 1.42 -22.54
N VAL A 17 -18.78 1.56 -21.97
CA VAL A 17 -18.58 1.66 -20.52
C VAL A 17 -18.38 3.12 -20.10
N PRO A 18 -19.04 3.61 -19.03
CA PRO A 18 -18.86 4.97 -18.54
C PRO A 18 -17.43 5.19 -18.03
N LEU A 19 -16.79 6.27 -18.47
CA LEU A 19 -15.52 6.71 -17.87
C LEU A 19 -15.76 7.18 -16.44
N LEU A 20 -14.90 6.72 -15.52
CA LEU A 20 -15.00 7.05 -14.12
C LEU A 20 -14.58 8.51 -13.86
N ARG A 21 -15.30 9.16 -12.95
CA ARG A 21 -15.08 10.55 -12.56
C ARG A 21 -14.27 10.63 -11.29
N LEU A 22 -13.43 11.65 -11.19
CA LEU A 22 -12.72 12.00 -9.97
C LEU A 22 -12.67 13.53 -9.81
N ASP A 23 -13.43 14.05 -8.87
CA ASP A 23 -13.22 15.39 -8.35
C ASP A 23 -12.12 15.34 -7.29
N GLU A 24 -10.90 15.73 -7.66
CA GLU A 24 -9.75 15.71 -6.77
C GLU A 24 -9.90 16.61 -5.53
N LYS A 25 -10.81 17.60 -5.55
CA LYS A 25 -11.08 18.46 -4.40
C LYS A 25 -11.75 17.71 -3.24
N LYS A 26 -12.43 16.60 -3.53
CA LYS A 26 -13.09 15.74 -2.54
C LYS A 26 -12.15 14.71 -1.90
N ILE A 27 -10.95 14.53 -2.45
CA ILE A 27 -9.96 13.62 -1.86
C ILE A 27 -9.60 14.10 -0.45
N ARG A 28 -9.75 13.22 0.54
CA ARG A 28 -9.39 13.56 1.91
C ARG A 28 -7.94 14.06 2.02
N LYS A 29 -7.69 14.97 2.93
CA LYS A 29 -6.34 15.43 3.28
C LYS A 29 -5.63 14.38 4.17
N GLY A 30 -4.31 14.48 4.29
CA GLY A 30 -3.48 13.60 5.10
C GLY A 30 -2.75 12.52 4.31
N ARG A 31 -1.86 11.80 4.99
CA ARG A 31 -1.02 10.77 4.34
C ARG A 31 -1.81 9.48 4.14
N PRO A 32 -1.54 8.72 3.07
CA PRO A 32 -2.11 7.39 2.90
C PRO A 32 -1.54 6.43 3.94
N LEU A 33 -2.33 5.43 4.33
CA LEU A 33 -1.96 4.37 5.25
C LEU A 33 -1.67 3.08 4.49
N GLY A 34 -1.06 2.13 5.15
CA GLY A 34 -0.72 0.80 4.64
C GLY A 34 0.61 0.33 5.20
N LEU A 35 0.82 -0.99 5.25
CA LEU A 35 2.11 -1.56 5.59
C LEU A 35 3.20 -1.05 4.63
N PRO A 36 4.46 -0.99 5.05
CA PRO A 36 5.58 -0.92 4.15
C PRO A 36 5.64 -2.21 3.33
N TYR A 37 5.15 -2.17 2.09
CA TYR A 37 4.96 -3.34 1.25
C TYR A 37 5.30 -3.03 -0.20
N GLN A 38 5.98 -3.97 -0.86
CA GLN A 38 6.33 -3.88 -2.27
C GLN A 38 5.04 -3.95 -3.11
N GLY A 39 4.90 -3.07 -4.12
CA GLY A 39 3.66 -2.99 -4.91
C GLY A 39 2.50 -2.24 -4.23
N SER A 40 2.72 -1.67 -3.03
CA SER A 40 1.66 -0.98 -2.28
C SER A 40 0.99 0.15 -3.05
N LYS A 41 -0.34 0.14 -3.09
CA LYS A 41 -1.20 1.17 -3.71
C LYS A 41 -1.28 2.49 -2.93
N LYS A 42 -0.48 2.71 -1.89
CA LYS A 42 -0.52 3.95 -1.06
C LYS A 42 -0.54 5.25 -1.87
N LYS A 43 0.16 5.30 -3.00
CA LYS A 43 0.22 6.51 -3.84
C LYS A 43 -1.11 6.86 -4.50
N VAL A 44 -1.93 5.86 -4.80
CA VAL A 44 -3.20 6.02 -5.53
C VAL A 44 -4.45 5.66 -4.70
N ALA A 45 -4.28 5.02 -3.54
CA ALA A 45 -5.39 4.52 -2.70
C ALA A 45 -6.46 5.58 -2.44
N LYS A 46 -6.07 6.80 -2.07
CA LYS A 46 -7.00 7.90 -1.82
C LYS A 46 -7.84 8.28 -3.05
N LYS A 47 -7.22 8.23 -4.23
CA LYS A 47 -7.91 8.50 -5.50
C LYS A 47 -8.85 7.35 -5.85
N ILE A 48 -8.42 6.10 -5.69
CA ILE A 48 -9.24 4.91 -5.96
C ILE A 48 -10.48 4.92 -5.07
N VAL A 49 -10.33 5.10 -3.77
CA VAL A 49 -11.47 5.12 -2.85
C VAL A 49 -12.39 6.30 -3.14
N GLU A 50 -11.86 7.48 -3.50
CA GLU A 50 -12.70 8.60 -3.89
C GLU A 50 -13.44 8.35 -5.22
N ILE A 51 -12.81 7.66 -6.19
CA ILE A 51 -13.48 7.20 -7.42
C ILE A 51 -14.64 6.26 -7.06
N ILE A 52 -14.42 5.28 -6.18
CA ILE A 52 -15.48 4.36 -5.73
C ILE A 52 -16.67 5.16 -5.16
N LYS A 53 -16.42 6.09 -4.25
CA LYS A 53 -17.46 6.91 -3.62
C LYS A 53 -18.23 7.76 -4.64
N GLN A 54 -17.53 8.38 -5.58
CA GLN A 54 -18.15 9.32 -6.53
C GLN A 54 -18.95 8.63 -7.65
N ASN A 55 -18.61 7.38 -7.99
CA ASN A 55 -19.25 6.68 -9.11
C ASN A 55 -20.22 5.58 -8.65
N PHE A 56 -20.00 4.99 -7.47
CA PHE A 56 -20.78 3.81 -7.02
C PHE A 56 -21.45 3.99 -5.66
N GLY A 57 -21.24 5.15 -5.00
CA GLY A 57 -21.81 5.44 -3.68
C GLY A 57 -20.98 4.87 -2.52
N THR A 58 -21.57 4.87 -1.33
CA THR A 58 -20.91 4.49 -0.07
C THR A 58 -21.66 3.39 0.69
N ASP A 59 -22.75 2.91 0.14
CA ASP A 59 -23.69 1.96 0.75
C ASP A 59 -23.30 0.48 0.50
N LYS A 60 -22.51 0.22 -0.55
CA LYS A 60 -22.05 -1.12 -0.89
C LYS A 60 -20.82 -1.52 -0.10
N ILE A 61 -20.71 -2.82 0.16
CA ILE A 61 -19.47 -3.39 0.74
C ILE A 61 -18.37 -3.39 -0.33
N VAL A 62 -17.20 -2.89 0.02
CA VAL A 62 -16.02 -2.96 -0.84
C VAL A 62 -15.22 -4.22 -0.46
N TYR A 63 -14.94 -5.08 -1.42
CA TYR A 63 -14.05 -6.23 -1.29
C TYR A 63 -12.67 -5.86 -1.85
N ASP A 64 -11.67 -5.74 -0.97
CA ASP A 64 -10.27 -5.56 -1.32
C ASP A 64 -9.62 -6.96 -1.35
N VAL A 65 -9.73 -7.63 -2.50
CA VAL A 65 -9.48 -9.09 -2.62
C VAL A 65 -8.00 -9.42 -2.66
N PHE A 66 -7.16 -8.52 -3.17
CA PHE A 66 -5.71 -8.60 -3.20
C PHE A 66 -5.13 -7.48 -2.33
N GLY A 67 -5.50 -7.49 -1.06
CA GLY A 67 -5.33 -6.34 -0.16
C GLY A 67 -3.88 -5.95 0.13
N GLY A 68 -2.92 -6.90 0.02
CA GLY A 68 -1.51 -6.65 0.23
C GLY A 68 -1.24 -5.89 1.53
N GLY A 69 -0.53 -4.77 1.45
CA GLY A 69 -0.26 -3.91 2.61
C GLY A 69 -1.46 -3.15 3.18
N GLY A 70 -2.69 -3.43 2.73
CA GLY A 70 -3.93 -2.87 3.27
C GLY A 70 -4.16 -1.39 2.94
N ALA A 71 -3.58 -0.86 1.86
CA ALA A 71 -3.68 0.57 1.56
C ALA A 71 -5.09 0.99 1.13
N ILE A 72 -5.78 0.18 0.33
CA ILE A 72 -7.16 0.43 -0.09
C ILE A 72 -8.10 0.21 1.08
N THR A 73 -7.95 -0.91 1.79
CA THR A 73 -8.73 -1.22 3.00
C THR A 73 -8.65 -0.09 4.04
N ALA A 74 -7.44 0.38 4.36
CA ALA A 74 -7.26 1.47 5.31
C ALA A 74 -7.95 2.76 4.85
N GLU A 75 -7.84 3.07 3.56
CA GLU A 75 -8.47 4.27 3.00
C GLU A 75 -10.00 4.16 2.99
N CYS A 76 -10.57 2.98 2.70
CA CYS A 76 -12.00 2.70 2.81
C CYS A 76 -12.51 2.95 4.24
N LEU A 77 -11.86 2.36 5.25
CA LEU A 77 -12.22 2.53 6.66
C LEU A 77 -12.21 3.99 7.09
N ILE A 78 -11.16 4.75 6.74
CA ILE A 78 -11.04 6.17 7.09
C ILE A 78 -12.16 7.01 6.43
N ASN A 79 -12.62 6.61 5.25
CA ASN A 79 -13.73 7.27 4.56
C ASN A 79 -15.10 6.75 4.99
N GLY A 80 -15.18 5.86 5.98
CA GLY A 80 -16.44 5.32 6.51
C GLY A 80 -17.13 4.31 5.59
N LEU A 81 -16.39 3.71 4.63
CA LEU A 81 -16.93 2.63 3.82
C LEU A 81 -16.82 1.30 4.57
N ASN A 82 -17.82 0.43 4.34
CA ASN A 82 -17.76 -0.95 4.79
C ASN A 82 -16.82 -1.72 3.85
N VAL A 83 -15.74 -2.30 4.39
CA VAL A 83 -14.72 -3.00 3.59
C VAL A 83 -14.40 -4.36 4.19
N ARG A 84 -14.15 -5.33 3.31
CA ARG A 84 -13.62 -6.66 3.62
C ARG A 84 -12.29 -6.83 2.96
N TYR A 85 -11.28 -7.10 3.78
CA TYR A 85 -9.92 -7.36 3.35
C TYR A 85 -9.73 -8.85 3.08
N ASN A 86 -9.04 -9.16 1.99
CA ASN A 86 -8.51 -10.48 1.72
C ASN A 86 -7.13 -10.38 1.07
N ASP A 87 -6.26 -11.31 1.37
CA ASP A 87 -5.05 -11.56 0.58
C ASP A 87 -4.71 -13.04 0.64
N HIS A 88 -4.28 -13.62 -0.47
CA HIS A 88 -3.91 -15.04 -0.53
C HIS A 88 -2.63 -15.34 0.29
N CYS A 89 -1.74 -14.38 0.43
CA CYS A 89 -0.52 -14.50 1.23
C CYS A 89 -0.83 -14.42 2.73
N GLU A 90 -0.74 -15.56 3.43
CA GLU A 90 -0.99 -15.66 4.87
C GLU A 90 -0.10 -14.69 5.67
N PHE A 91 1.17 -14.60 5.30
CA PHE A 91 2.10 -13.69 5.97
C PHE A 91 1.60 -12.24 5.95
N ILE A 92 1.19 -11.71 4.79
CA ILE A 92 0.82 -10.30 4.70
C ILE A 92 -0.48 -9.99 5.44
N THR A 93 -1.44 -10.91 5.40
CA THR A 93 -2.68 -10.83 6.18
C THR A 93 -2.39 -10.82 7.68
N ALA A 94 -1.58 -11.76 8.15
CA ALA A 94 -1.18 -11.84 9.56
C ALA A 94 -0.36 -10.61 10.00
N ALA A 95 0.54 -10.11 9.14
CA ALA A 95 1.32 -8.90 9.40
C ALA A 95 0.41 -7.65 9.53
N PHE A 96 -0.56 -7.49 8.62
CA PHE A 96 -1.49 -6.37 8.66
C PHE A 96 -2.36 -6.41 9.93
N GLN A 97 -2.91 -7.59 10.26
CA GLN A 97 -3.69 -7.80 11.49
C GLN A 97 -2.86 -7.54 12.74
N LYS A 98 -1.63 -8.07 12.79
CA LYS A 98 -0.72 -7.90 13.93
C LYS A 98 -0.41 -6.43 14.20
N ILE A 99 -0.10 -5.66 13.16
CA ILE A 99 0.22 -4.23 13.31
C ILE A 99 -0.98 -3.42 13.80
N ILE A 100 -2.19 -3.68 13.25
CA ILE A 100 -3.40 -2.98 13.69
C ILE A 100 -3.69 -3.26 15.18
N SER A 101 -3.50 -4.51 15.62
CA SER A 101 -3.78 -4.94 17.00
C SER A 101 -2.64 -4.72 18.00
N SER A 102 -1.47 -4.26 17.54
CA SER A 102 -0.31 -4.00 18.40
C SER A 102 -0.43 -2.67 19.13
N ASP A 103 0.26 -2.55 20.25
CA ASP A 103 0.52 -1.28 20.91
C ASP A 103 1.78 -0.59 20.38
N ARG A 104 2.03 0.62 20.86
CA ARG A 104 3.19 1.43 20.47
C ARG A 104 4.51 0.79 20.94
N ASP A 105 4.54 0.19 22.12
CA ASP A 105 5.75 -0.42 22.67
C ASP A 105 6.17 -1.62 21.83
N ARG A 106 5.20 -2.38 21.31
CA ARG A 106 5.48 -3.42 20.35
C ARG A 106 6.15 -2.91 19.09
N LEU A 107 5.70 -1.78 18.55
CA LEU A 107 6.33 -1.20 17.36
C LEU A 107 7.79 -0.85 17.57
N LYS A 108 8.18 -0.38 18.76
CA LYS A 108 9.57 -0.06 19.11
C LYS A 108 10.51 -1.25 18.95
N THR A 109 10.00 -2.47 19.15
CA THR A 109 10.81 -3.70 19.04
C THR A 109 11.07 -4.15 17.62
N LEU A 110 10.45 -3.50 16.62
CA LEU A 110 10.56 -3.91 15.21
C LEU A 110 11.84 -3.38 14.53
N ILE A 111 12.47 -2.32 15.06
CA ILE A 111 13.75 -1.86 14.50
C ILE A 111 14.89 -2.73 15.04
N VAL A 112 15.81 -3.10 14.15
CA VAL A 112 16.95 -3.95 14.48
C VAL A 112 18.22 -3.41 13.87
N SER A 113 19.36 -3.80 14.44
CA SER A 113 20.68 -3.51 13.88
C SER A 113 20.90 -4.26 12.55
N ARG A 114 21.94 -3.83 11.80
CA ARG A 114 22.33 -4.54 10.58
C ARG A 114 22.72 -6.00 10.86
N GLU A 115 23.43 -6.25 11.94
CA GLU A 115 23.85 -7.59 12.33
C GLU A 115 22.64 -8.48 12.63
N GLU A 116 21.71 -7.98 13.45
CA GLU A 116 20.49 -8.72 13.80
C GLU A 116 19.61 -8.98 12.57
N PHE A 117 19.51 -8.01 11.65
CA PHE A 117 18.77 -8.19 10.40
C PHE A 117 19.27 -9.39 9.60
N PHE A 118 20.59 -9.50 9.40
CA PHE A 118 21.14 -10.63 8.65
C PHE A 118 21.03 -11.95 9.41
N LYS A 119 21.16 -11.96 10.74
CA LYS A 119 20.88 -13.14 11.57
C LYS A 119 19.44 -13.62 11.39
N ILE A 120 18.48 -12.70 11.40
CA ILE A 120 17.07 -13.03 11.16
C ILE A 120 16.86 -13.53 9.74
N ARG A 121 17.47 -12.88 8.75
CA ARG A 121 17.33 -13.27 7.34
C ARG A 121 17.80 -14.70 7.08
N GLU A 122 18.87 -15.13 7.74
CA GLU A 122 19.44 -16.47 7.58
C GLU A 122 18.69 -17.58 8.37
N LYS A 123 17.71 -17.23 9.21
CA LYS A 123 16.92 -18.24 9.93
C LYS A 123 16.19 -19.16 8.96
N PRO A 124 16.24 -20.49 9.11
CA PRO A 124 15.47 -21.42 8.28
C PRO A 124 13.95 -21.26 8.50
N ASN A 125 13.53 -21.08 9.76
CA ASN A 125 12.13 -20.89 10.15
C ASN A 125 11.99 -19.51 10.79
N LYS A 126 11.30 -18.59 10.10
CA LYS A 126 11.05 -17.23 10.57
C LYS A 126 9.69 -17.14 11.22
N THR A 127 9.63 -16.49 12.37
CA THR A 127 8.36 -16.10 12.99
C THR A 127 7.76 -14.89 12.26
N LEU A 128 6.48 -14.61 12.51
CA LEU A 128 5.84 -13.39 12.00
C LEU A 128 6.60 -12.12 12.45
N ASP A 129 7.16 -12.12 13.66
CA ASP A 129 7.96 -10.99 14.16
C ASP A 129 9.30 -10.86 13.43
N ASP A 130 9.95 -11.97 13.10
CA ASP A 130 11.15 -11.96 12.28
C ASP A 130 10.86 -11.34 10.90
N GLU A 131 9.78 -11.74 10.28
CA GLU A 131 9.37 -11.22 8.97
C GLU A 131 8.99 -9.74 9.03
N LEU A 132 8.30 -9.29 10.10
CA LEU A 132 8.01 -7.86 10.32
C LEU A 132 9.29 -7.03 10.54
N LYS A 133 10.26 -7.56 11.29
CA LYS A 133 11.56 -6.93 11.46
C LYS A 133 12.30 -6.81 10.13
N LEU A 134 12.32 -7.86 9.30
CA LEU A 134 12.89 -7.80 7.96
C LEU A 134 12.17 -6.76 7.10
N LEU A 135 10.85 -6.74 7.10
CA LEU A 135 10.03 -5.81 6.31
C LEU A 135 10.33 -4.34 6.67
N VAL A 136 10.40 -4.02 7.96
CA VAL A 136 10.61 -2.65 8.47
C VAL A 136 12.03 -2.15 8.19
N ASN A 137 13.02 -3.04 8.23
CA ASN A 137 14.44 -2.69 8.16
C ASN A 137 15.07 -2.97 6.78
N SER A 138 14.28 -3.25 5.74
CA SER A 138 14.80 -3.51 4.40
C SER A 138 14.62 -2.34 3.44
N PHE A 139 15.57 -2.21 2.52
CA PHE A 139 15.50 -1.25 1.42
C PHE A 139 14.39 -1.67 0.45
N GLY A 140 13.53 -0.73 0.07
CA GLY A 140 12.40 -1.04 -0.82
C GLY A 140 11.40 -2.05 -0.23
N ASN A 141 11.53 -2.42 1.05
CA ASN A 141 10.72 -3.43 1.73
C ASN A 141 10.83 -4.84 1.10
N ASP A 142 12.00 -5.16 0.57
CA ASP A 142 12.33 -6.43 -0.10
C ASP A 142 12.62 -7.59 0.87
N ARG A 143 12.80 -7.30 2.17
CA ARG A 143 13.18 -8.24 3.24
C ARG A 143 14.55 -8.92 3.03
N GLN A 144 15.34 -8.47 2.07
CA GLN A 144 16.64 -9.04 1.68
C GLN A 144 17.79 -8.08 1.98
N SER A 145 17.63 -6.83 1.61
CA SER A 145 18.68 -5.81 1.68
C SER A 145 18.45 -4.89 2.86
N TYR A 146 19.42 -4.77 3.78
CA TYR A 146 19.27 -3.85 4.89
C TYR A 146 19.14 -2.40 4.45
N LEU A 147 18.34 -1.65 5.17
CA LEU A 147 17.90 -0.30 4.84
C LEU A 147 19.04 0.72 4.68
N TYR A 148 20.17 0.50 5.38
CA TYR A 148 21.31 1.41 5.38
C TYR A 148 22.58 0.73 4.86
N ALA A 149 23.43 1.51 4.16
CA ALA A 149 24.78 1.09 3.80
C ALA A 149 25.61 0.77 5.06
N LYS A 150 26.54 -0.19 4.94
CA LYS A 150 27.35 -0.70 6.06
C LYS A 150 28.05 0.41 6.85
N SER A 151 28.52 1.45 6.16
CA SER A 151 29.28 2.57 6.76
C SER A 151 28.47 3.45 7.74
N PHE A 152 27.13 3.36 7.71
CA PHE A 152 26.25 4.21 8.55
C PHE A 152 25.22 3.40 9.34
N ALA A 153 25.14 2.12 9.10
CA ALA A 153 24.09 1.28 9.64
C ALA A 153 24.00 1.35 11.16
N ASP A 154 25.15 1.20 11.82
CA ASP A 154 25.22 1.14 13.29
C ASP A 154 24.97 2.52 13.94
N ASP A 155 25.46 3.58 13.33
CA ASP A 155 25.26 4.94 13.85
C ASP A 155 23.78 5.35 13.74
N LYS A 156 23.13 5.06 12.58
CA LYS A 156 21.71 5.35 12.39
C LYS A 156 20.82 4.51 13.30
N TYR A 157 21.15 3.24 13.47
CA TYR A 157 20.40 2.36 14.37
C TYR A 157 20.53 2.85 15.82
N ARG A 158 21.75 3.11 16.32
CA ARG A 158 21.99 3.62 17.68
C ARG A 158 21.26 4.93 17.92
N LEU A 159 21.34 5.87 16.98
CA LEU A 159 20.63 7.14 17.08
C LEU A 159 19.11 6.96 17.12
N ALA A 160 18.55 6.08 16.30
CA ALA A 160 17.11 5.79 16.31
C ALA A 160 16.67 5.19 17.65
N VAL A 161 17.41 4.22 18.19
CA VAL A 161 17.13 3.59 19.49
C VAL A 161 17.22 4.63 20.63
N GLU A 162 18.25 5.48 20.62
CA GLU A 162 18.44 6.52 21.63
C GLU A 162 17.31 7.56 21.62
N ILE A 163 16.87 7.98 20.42
CA ILE A 163 15.73 8.90 20.27
C ILE A 163 14.45 8.28 20.82
N ILE A 164 14.18 7.02 20.50
CA ILE A 164 13.02 6.29 21.04
C ILE A 164 13.09 6.21 22.56
N ALA A 165 14.24 5.82 23.10
CA ALA A 165 14.41 5.64 24.55
C ALA A 165 14.27 6.95 25.34
N LYS A 166 14.81 8.06 24.83
CA LYS A 166 14.81 9.35 25.53
C LYS A 166 13.57 10.20 25.30
N HIS A 167 12.99 10.13 24.09
CA HIS A 167 11.97 11.08 23.66
C HIS A 167 10.65 10.41 23.28
N ASP A 168 10.63 9.10 23.18
CA ASP A 168 9.44 8.31 22.77
C ASP A 168 8.74 8.87 21.50
N VAL A 169 9.50 9.19 20.47
CA VAL A 169 8.97 9.76 19.22
C VAL A 169 9.38 8.95 18.00
N PHE A 170 8.45 8.78 17.05
CA PHE A 170 8.75 8.28 15.70
C PHE A 170 8.74 9.42 14.67
N SER A 171 7.96 10.48 14.92
CA SER A 171 7.90 11.67 14.08
C SER A 171 8.44 12.89 14.80
N GLY A 172 8.88 13.91 14.03
CA GLY A 172 9.45 15.12 14.63
C GLY A 172 10.81 14.91 15.31
N TYR A 173 11.43 13.76 15.14
CA TYR A 173 12.71 13.39 15.80
C TYR A 173 13.84 14.37 15.51
N LYS A 174 13.79 15.11 14.40
CA LYS A 174 14.80 16.13 14.05
C LYS A 174 14.83 17.32 15.03
N GLN A 175 13.75 17.55 15.77
CA GLN A 175 13.63 18.57 16.79
C GLN A 175 14.13 18.10 18.16
N THR A 176 14.42 16.81 18.34
CA THR A 176 14.96 16.29 19.61
C THR A 176 16.39 16.74 19.82
N GLU A 177 16.75 17.02 21.07
CA GLU A 177 18.10 17.37 21.45
C GLU A 177 19.12 16.29 21.04
N THR A 178 18.76 15.01 21.22
CA THR A 178 19.57 13.86 20.81
C THR A 178 19.94 13.93 19.33
N TYR A 179 18.96 14.18 18.43
CA TYR A 179 19.24 14.30 17.00
C TYR A 179 20.09 15.54 16.69
N GLN A 180 19.77 16.69 17.29
CA GLN A 180 20.49 17.94 17.05
C GLN A 180 21.97 17.87 17.51
N ASN A 181 22.22 17.21 18.63
CA ASN A 181 23.58 17.01 19.12
C ASN A 181 24.38 16.08 18.20
N ALA A 182 23.78 14.96 17.78
CA ALA A 182 24.40 14.07 16.81
C ALA A 182 24.68 14.79 15.47
N ALA A 183 23.74 15.58 14.95
CA ALA A 183 23.95 16.36 13.73
C ALA A 183 25.12 17.34 13.85
N ARG A 184 25.26 18.06 14.99
CA ARG A 184 26.37 18.99 15.22
C ARG A 184 27.73 18.28 15.30
N GLN A 185 27.81 17.13 15.97
CA GLN A 185 29.05 16.35 16.04
C GLN A 185 29.53 15.92 14.65
N PHE A 186 28.60 15.50 13.80
CA PHE A 186 28.90 15.11 12.42
C PHE A 186 29.35 16.29 11.56
N ASP A 187 28.81 17.51 11.77
CA ASP A 187 29.23 18.71 11.04
C ASP A 187 30.65 19.14 11.38
N VAL A 188 31.09 18.98 12.65
CA VAL A 188 32.42 19.39 13.10
C VAL A 188 33.51 18.43 12.61
N GLU A 189 33.24 17.14 12.56
CA GLU A 189 34.22 16.11 12.19
C GLU A 189 34.44 15.94 10.68
N ARG A 190 33.60 16.51 9.82
CA ARG A 190 33.59 16.16 8.39
C ARG A 190 33.15 17.30 7.45
N LEU A 191 33.84 18.39 7.43
CA LEU A 191 33.73 19.43 6.39
C LEU A 191 33.93 18.93 4.94
N GLU A 192 34.40 17.69 4.76
CA GLU A 192 34.70 17.12 3.43
C GLU A 192 33.60 16.19 2.84
N GLN A 193 32.47 15.98 3.51
CA GLN A 193 31.45 15.02 3.02
C GLN A 193 30.00 15.52 3.15
N LEU A 194 29.67 16.59 2.42
CA LEU A 194 28.28 17.12 2.28
C LEU A 194 27.24 16.05 1.90
N GLU A 195 27.61 15.03 1.13
CA GLU A 195 26.71 13.93 0.74
C GLU A 195 26.31 13.02 1.93
N ARG A 196 27.18 12.87 2.93
CA ARG A 196 26.89 12.07 4.13
C ARG A 196 25.90 12.73 5.07
N LEU A 197 25.88 14.06 5.15
CA LEU A 197 24.92 14.83 5.96
C LEU A 197 23.48 14.66 5.47
N GLN A 198 23.25 14.63 4.16
CA GLN A 198 21.94 14.38 3.58
C GLN A 198 21.47 12.93 3.89
N GLN A 199 22.38 11.97 3.91
CA GLN A 199 22.06 10.57 4.21
C GLN A 199 21.77 10.34 5.69
N LEU A 200 22.47 11.02 6.63
CA LEU A 200 22.14 10.98 8.06
C LEU A 200 20.81 11.65 8.38
N GLY A 201 20.39 12.62 7.56
CA GLY A 201 19.17 13.39 7.75
C GLY A 201 17.87 12.57 7.72
N GLN A 202 17.91 11.28 7.36
CA GLN A 202 16.74 10.43 7.30
C GLN A 202 16.93 9.16 8.13
N LEU A 203 16.32 9.12 9.31
CA LEU A 203 16.15 7.89 10.08
C LEU A 203 14.94 7.14 9.54
N GLN A 204 15.15 6.38 8.47
CA GLN A 204 14.08 5.69 7.75
C GLN A 204 13.35 4.68 8.64
N GLN A 205 14.05 4.05 9.60
CA GLN A 205 13.42 3.16 10.59
C GLN A 205 12.31 3.88 11.37
N LEU A 206 12.58 5.09 11.88
CA LEU A 206 11.55 5.88 12.58
C LEU A 206 10.39 6.25 11.65
N GLY A 207 10.67 6.53 10.38
CA GLY A 207 9.65 6.76 9.36
C GLY A 207 8.76 5.54 9.11
N GLN A 208 9.32 4.34 9.12
CA GLN A 208 8.56 3.08 9.03
C GLN A 208 7.69 2.89 10.28
N LEU A 209 8.25 3.04 11.49
CA LEU A 209 7.47 2.92 12.73
C LEU A 209 6.32 3.94 12.77
N GLN A 210 6.54 5.18 12.32
CA GLN A 210 5.46 6.18 12.20
C GLN A 210 4.34 5.74 11.26
N GLN A 211 4.67 5.07 10.17
CA GLN A 211 3.64 4.53 9.26
C GLN A 211 2.82 3.43 9.94
N LEU A 212 3.48 2.52 10.67
CA LEU A 212 2.82 1.44 11.39
C LEU A 212 1.95 1.98 12.54
N GLU A 213 2.43 2.95 13.29
CA GLU A 213 1.66 3.61 14.36
C GLU A 213 0.34 4.21 13.84
N ARG A 214 0.36 4.78 12.64
CA ARG A 214 -0.87 5.30 12.02
C ARG A 214 -1.87 4.21 11.65
N LEU A 215 -1.42 3.00 11.33
CA LEU A 215 -2.31 1.88 11.07
C LEU A 215 -3.07 1.43 12.31
N GLN A 216 -2.50 1.62 13.51
CA GLN A 216 -3.18 1.30 14.77
C GLN A 216 -4.48 2.10 14.95
N GLN A 217 -4.60 3.27 14.33
CA GLN A 217 -5.83 4.06 14.35
C GLN A 217 -7.02 3.30 13.73
N LEU A 218 -6.78 2.35 12.85
CA LEU A 218 -7.83 1.55 12.22
C LEU A 218 -8.56 0.65 13.21
N GLN A 219 -7.92 0.27 14.32
CA GLN A 219 -8.55 -0.52 15.38
C GLN A 219 -9.79 0.19 15.96
N GLN A 220 -9.80 1.52 15.96
CA GLN A 220 -10.88 2.33 16.50
C GLN A 220 -12.04 2.56 15.51
N LEU A 221 -11.85 2.25 14.22
CA LEU A 221 -12.82 2.56 13.15
C LEU A 221 -13.88 1.47 12.93
N GLY A 222 -13.84 0.39 13.69
CA GLY A 222 -14.82 -0.67 13.60
C GLY A 222 -14.21 -2.04 13.35
N ARG A 223 -15.07 -3.05 13.21
CA ARG A 223 -14.66 -4.44 13.03
C ARG A 223 -14.23 -4.67 11.57
N LEU A 224 -12.94 -4.76 11.33
CA LEU A 224 -12.38 -5.15 10.03
C LEU A 224 -12.45 -6.69 9.90
N GLU A 225 -13.21 -7.17 8.93
CA GLU A 225 -13.16 -8.56 8.52
C GLU A 225 -11.97 -8.80 7.61
N MET A 226 -11.10 -9.71 8.03
CA MET A 226 -9.92 -10.12 7.25
C MET A 226 -9.96 -11.61 6.96
N THR A 227 -9.64 -11.97 5.73
CA THR A 227 -9.57 -13.36 5.29
C THR A 227 -8.26 -13.62 4.55
N ASN A 228 -7.90 -14.92 4.51
CA ASN A 228 -6.76 -15.41 3.73
C ASN A 228 -7.27 -16.53 2.83
N LYS A 229 -7.89 -16.13 1.72
CA LYS A 229 -8.56 -17.04 0.80
C LYS A 229 -8.13 -16.79 -0.63
N ASP A 230 -8.24 -17.82 -1.45
CA ASP A 230 -8.21 -17.66 -2.90
C ASP A 230 -9.38 -16.78 -3.37
N TYR A 231 -9.17 -15.97 -4.42
CA TYR A 231 -10.19 -15.04 -4.93
C TYR A 231 -11.49 -15.76 -5.35
N ARG A 232 -11.42 -17.02 -5.80
CA ARG A 232 -12.58 -17.83 -6.19
C ARG A 232 -13.53 -18.12 -5.03
N ALA A 233 -13.07 -17.98 -3.79
CA ALA A 233 -13.95 -18.15 -2.62
C ALA A 233 -15.04 -17.07 -2.51
N PHE A 234 -14.98 -16.02 -3.31
CA PHE A 234 -15.94 -14.92 -3.31
C PHE A 234 -16.99 -15.02 -4.45
N SER A 235 -17.04 -16.13 -5.19
CA SER A 235 -17.92 -16.30 -6.37
C SER A 235 -19.42 -16.12 -6.11
N GLU A 236 -19.87 -16.34 -4.86
CA GLU A 236 -21.28 -16.21 -4.47
C GLU A 236 -21.67 -14.79 -3.98
N VAL A 237 -20.70 -13.86 -3.94
CA VAL A 237 -20.96 -12.49 -3.47
C VAL A 237 -21.68 -11.69 -4.53
N LYS A 238 -22.73 -10.93 -4.11
CA LYS A 238 -23.56 -10.12 -4.99
C LYS A 238 -23.76 -8.71 -4.42
N GLY A 239 -23.98 -7.73 -5.33
CA GLY A 239 -24.30 -6.35 -4.97
C GLY A 239 -23.15 -5.55 -4.32
N ALA A 240 -21.92 -6.00 -4.47
CA ALA A 240 -20.72 -5.41 -3.88
C ALA A 240 -19.87 -4.63 -4.89
N VAL A 241 -18.85 -3.93 -4.39
CA VAL A 241 -17.75 -3.38 -5.18
C VAL A 241 -16.52 -4.25 -4.95
N PHE A 242 -15.99 -4.86 -5.99
CA PHE A 242 -14.73 -5.59 -5.98
C PHE A 242 -13.61 -4.69 -6.48
N TYR A 243 -12.62 -4.44 -5.64
CA TYR A 243 -11.35 -3.88 -6.06
C TYR A 243 -10.34 -5.01 -6.19
N LEU A 244 -9.83 -5.20 -7.39
CA LEU A 244 -8.95 -6.30 -7.77
C LEU A 244 -7.59 -5.74 -8.19
N ASP A 245 -6.53 -6.15 -7.51
CA ASP A 245 -5.14 -5.77 -7.77
C ASP A 245 -4.24 -7.02 -7.84
N PRO A 246 -4.50 -7.91 -8.83
CA PRO A 246 -3.76 -9.15 -8.97
C PRO A 246 -2.29 -8.90 -9.33
N PRO A 247 -1.42 -9.92 -9.26
CA PRO A 247 -0.10 -9.85 -9.87
C PRO A 247 -0.20 -9.39 -11.33
N TYR A 248 0.60 -8.38 -11.72
CA TYR A 248 0.49 -7.81 -13.07
C TYR A 248 1.12 -8.70 -14.12
N GLU A 249 0.49 -8.75 -15.29
CA GLU A 249 1.08 -9.37 -16.48
C GLU A 249 2.44 -8.72 -16.78
N ASN A 250 3.42 -9.54 -17.13
CA ASN A 250 4.77 -9.09 -17.49
C ASN A 250 5.47 -8.25 -16.38
N SER A 251 5.13 -8.43 -15.12
CA SER A 251 5.92 -7.92 -14.02
C SER A 251 7.04 -8.91 -13.69
N ASP A 252 8.26 -8.41 -13.41
CA ASP A 252 9.37 -9.22 -12.90
C ASP A 252 9.00 -9.68 -11.49
N VAL A 253 8.53 -10.92 -11.37
CA VAL A 253 7.80 -11.44 -10.20
C VAL A 253 8.69 -12.21 -9.24
N ASP A 254 10.00 -11.97 -9.21
CA ASP A 254 10.92 -12.67 -8.30
C ASP A 254 10.64 -12.45 -6.79
N GLY A 255 9.68 -11.57 -6.46
CA GLY A 255 9.29 -11.26 -5.07
C GLY A 255 8.02 -11.94 -4.54
N TYR A 256 7.22 -12.60 -5.40
CA TYR A 256 5.98 -13.27 -5.00
C TYR A 256 6.11 -14.78 -5.22
N SER A 257 6.23 -15.54 -4.15
CA SER A 257 6.36 -17.01 -4.21
C SER A 257 5.22 -17.72 -4.95
N ASP A 258 4.02 -17.10 -4.99
CA ASP A 258 2.81 -17.72 -5.56
C ASP A 258 2.48 -17.23 -6.98
N SER A 259 3.20 -16.24 -7.51
CA SER A 259 2.89 -15.65 -8.81
C SER A 259 3.16 -16.56 -10.01
N LYS A 260 4.02 -17.56 -9.85
CA LYS A 260 4.31 -18.56 -10.91
C LYS A 260 3.12 -19.48 -11.23
N GLN A 261 2.09 -19.51 -10.37
CA GLN A 261 0.89 -20.35 -10.55
C GLN A 261 -0.37 -19.53 -10.84
N PHE A 262 -0.29 -18.17 -10.88
CA PHE A 262 -1.45 -17.34 -11.11
C PHE A 262 -1.85 -17.36 -12.60
N SER A 263 -3.03 -17.92 -12.88
CA SER A 263 -3.60 -17.95 -14.23
C SER A 263 -4.41 -16.68 -14.49
N HIS A 264 -3.89 -15.77 -15.30
CA HIS A 264 -4.60 -14.55 -15.69
C HIS A 264 -5.88 -14.86 -16.48
N ALA A 265 -5.87 -15.89 -17.32
CA ALA A 265 -7.07 -16.29 -18.08
C ALA A 265 -8.21 -16.72 -17.14
N GLU A 266 -7.94 -17.62 -16.20
CA GLU A 266 -8.94 -18.06 -15.21
C GLU A 266 -9.43 -16.88 -14.33
N PHE A 267 -8.52 -15.99 -13.97
CA PHE A 267 -8.85 -14.80 -13.19
C PHE A 267 -9.75 -13.84 -13.97
N TYR A 268 -9.49 -13.60 -15.26
CA TYR A 268 -10.36 -12.76 -16.08
C TYR A 268 -11.72 -13.37 -16.30
N ASP A 269 -11.81 -14.69 -16.48
CA ASP A 269 -13.10 -15.40 -16.60
C ASP A 269 -13.90 -15.28 -15.30
N TRP A 270 -13.27 -15.49 -14.16
CA TRP A 270 -13.90 -15.28 -12.85
C TRP A 270 -14.33 -13.81 -12.65
N SER A 271 -13.48 -12.86 -13.00
CA SER A 271 -13.80 -11.43 -12.87
C SER A 271 -14.98 -11.03 -13.77
N ALA A 272 -15.08 -11.61 -14.97
CA ALA A 272 -16.21 -11.41 -15.88
C ALA A 272 -17.52 -11.96 -15.31
N GLU A 273 -17.49 -13.14 -14.68
CA GLU A 273 -18.65 -13.70 -14.01
C GLU A 273 -19.08 -12.84 -12.81
N MET A 274 -18.14 -12.39 -12.00
CA MET A 274 -18.40 -11.50 -10.86
C MET A 274 -19.04 -10.18 -11.28
N ALA A 275 -18.67 -9.65 -12.43
CA ALA A 275 -19.22 -8.39 -12.94
C ALA A 275 -20.68 -8.46 -13.37
N ARG A 276 -21.30 -9.64 -13.44
CA ARG A 276 -22.75 -9.78 -13.74
C ARG A 276 -23.62 -9.25 -12.61
N GLU A 277 -23.17 -9.37 -11.37
CA GLU A 277 -23.96 -8.98 -10.20
C GLU A 277 -23.21 -8.03 -9.26
N ASN A 278 -21.99 -7.62 -9.61
CA ASN A 278 -21.15 -6.74 -8.81
C ASN A 278 -20.49 -5.66 -9.66
N ILE A 279 -20.00 -4.63 -9.02
CA ILE A 279 -19.10 -3.66 -9.64
C ILE A 279 -17.68 -4.20 -9.50
N VAL A 280 -16.99 -4.45 -10.62
CA VAL A 280 -15.63 -4.96 -10.64
C VAL A 280 -14.69 -3.91 -11.19
N LEU A 281 -13.75 -3.45 -10.35
CA LEU A 281 -12.67 -2.53 -10.68
C LEU A 281 -11.35 -3.29 -10.66
N LEU A 282 -10.76 -3.47 -11.83
CA LEU A 282 -9.46 -4.11 -11.99
C LEU A 282 -8.36 -3.04 -12.12
N SER A 283 -7.31 -3.16 -11.31
CA SER A 283 -6.13 -2.29 -11.32
C SER A 283 -4.99 -2.93 -12.11
N GLY A 284 -4.27 -2.15 -12.92
CA GLY A 284 -3.15 -2.67 -13.71
C GLY A 284 -2.50 -1.63 -14.60
N TYR A 285 -1.36 -1.97 -15.21
CA TYR A 285 -0.74 -1.17 -16.28
C TYR A 285 -1.35 -1.51 -17.64
N THR A 286 -1.53 -2.79 -17.87
CA THR A 286 -2.13 -3.38 -19.07
C THR A 286 -2.98 -4.58 -18.65
N VAL A 287 -4.01 -4.85 -19.41
CA VAL A 287 -4.86 -6.05 -19.30
C VAL A 287 -4.93 -6.64 -20.70
N SER A 288 -4.58 -7.91 -20.87
CA SER A 288 -4.54 -8.58 -22.18
C SER A 288 -5.90 -9.03 -22.67
N ASP A 289 -6.89 -9.12 -21.78
CA ASP A 289 -8.25 -9.53 -22.09
C ASP A 289 -9.06 -8.33 -22.62
N ASP A 290 -9.55 -8.44 -23.85
CA ASP A 290 -10.26 -7.38 -24.56
C ASP A 290 -11.69 -7.10 -24.03
N ARG A 291 -12.21 -7.96 -23.15
CA ARG A 291 -13.44 -7.71 -22.41
C ARG A 291 -13.32 -6.54 -21.43
N PHE A 292 -12.08 -6.22 -21.00
CA PHE A 292 -11.82 -5.14 -20.06
C PHE A 292 -11.38 -3.87 -20.78
N VAL A 293 -12.05 -2.77 -20.51
CA VAL A 293 -11.70 -1.44 -21.06
C VAL A 293 -11.16 -0.53 -19.99
N GLU A 294 -10.17 0.29 -20.35
CA GLU A 294 -9.63 1.34 -19.49
C GLU A 294 -10.71 2.41 -19.24
N VAL A 295 -11.12 2.57 -17.98
CA VAL A 295 -12.14 3.55 -17.54
C VAL A 295 -11.55 4.71 -16.75
N PHE A 296 -10.30 4.58 -16.27
CA PHE A 296 -9.56 5.65 -15.59
C PHE A 296 -8.06 5.45 -15.69
N ARG A 297 -7.30 6.57 -15.82
CA ARG A 297 -5.84 6.57 -15.85
C ARG A 297 -5.27 7.57 -14.83
N PHE A 298 -4.37 7.09 -13.96
CA PHE A 298 -3.67 7.93 -12.99
C PHE A 298 -2.47 8.64 -13.63
N LYS A 299 -2.37 9.96 -13.42
CA LYS A 299 -1.28 10.76 -14.04
C LYS A 299 0.10 10.62 -13.37
N THR A 300 0.19 10.01 -12.18
CA THR A 300 1.38 10.11 -11.31
C THR A 300 1.78 8.83 -10.59
N ALA A 301 1.35 7.66 -11.02
CA ALA A 301 1.75 6.40 -10.38
C ALA A 301 2.97 5.78 -11.08
N LEU A 302 4.17 6.20 -10.71
CA LEU A 302 5.38 5.46 -11.02
C LEU A 302 5.58 4.38 -9.96
N SER A 303 5.62 3.11 -10.35
CA SER A 303 6.19 2.06 -9.52
C SER A 303 7.65 2.39 -9.25
N THR A 304 8.10 2.28 -7.99
CA THR A 304 9.51 2.44 -7.61
C THR A 304 10.38 1.27 -8.08
N LEU A 305 9.78 0.25 -8.70
CA LEU A 305 10.40 -1.02 -9.09
C LEU A 305 10.79 -1.10 -10.57
N CYS A 306 10.47 -0.08 -11.37
CA CYS A 306 10.93 -0.05 -12.75
C CYS A 306 12.37 0.48 -12.81
N SER A 307 13.35 -0.40 -12.70
CA SER A 307 14.78 -0.13 -13.01
C SER A 307 15.06 -0.02 -14.52
N GLY A 308 14.05 0.16 -15.36
CA GLY A 308 14.15 0.27 -16.79
C GLY A 308 13.66 1.62 -17.33
N ARG A 309 14.12 2.00 -18.51
CA ARG A 309 13.90 3.28 -19.23
C ARG A 309 12.43 3.64 -19.56
N ASP A 310 11.46 2.84 -19.13
CA ASP A 310 10.05 3.06 -19.47
C ASP A 310 9.31 3.84 -18.37
N LYS A 311 9.43 5.18 -18.44
CA LYS A 311 8.71 6.13 -17.57
C LYS A 311 7.21 6.26 -17.92
N SER A 312 6.71 5.44 -18.86
CA SER A 312 5.34 5.55 -19.40
C SER A 312 4.30 4.65 -18.76
N ARG A 313 4.66 3.82 -17.77
CA ARG A 313 3.71 2.91 -17.11
C ARG A 313 2.87 3.64 -16.07
N PHE A 314 1.67 4.01 -16.46
CA PHE A 314 0.67 4.61 -15.57
C PHE A 314 -0.26 3.53 -15.02
N GLU A 315 -0.57 3.64 -13.73
CA GLU A 315 -1.64 2.86 -13.12
C GLU A 315 -2.98 3.21 -13.77
N LYS A 316 -3.82 2.21 -13.99
CA LYS A 316 -5.13 2.35 -14.63
C LYS A 316 -6.18 1.54 -13.90
N LEU A 317 -7.44 1.91 -14.10
CA LEU A 317 -8.58 1.10 -13.72
C LEU A 317 -9.31 0.62 -14.97
N PHE A 318 -9.73 -0.63 -14.93
CA PHE A 318 -10.45 -1.29 -16.01
C PHE A 318 -11.79 -1.83 -15.48
N MET A 319 -12.78 -1.88 -16.36
CA MET A 319 -14.08 -2.51 -16.13
C MET A 319 -14.47 -3.33 -17.36
N LEU A 320 -15.41 -4.26 -17.20
CA LEU A 320 -15.93 -5.04 -18.32
C LEU A 320 -16.81 -4.22 -19.27
N THR A 321 -16.73 -4.53 -20.57
CA THR A 321 -17.50 -3.86 -21.63
C THR A 321 -19.00 -4.14 -21.58
N SER A 322 -19.42 -5.23 -20.96
CA SER A 322 -20.82 -5.66 -20.85
C SER A 322 -21.51 -5.21 -19.56
N PHE A 323 -20.98 -4.20 -18.89
CA PHE A 323 -21.60 -3.65 -17.69
C PHE A 323 -22.86 -2.87 -18.08
N HIS A 324 -24.05 -3.47 -17.92
CA HIS A 324 -25.32 -2.76 -17.84
C HIS A 324 -25.62 -2.53 -16.35
N PRO A 325 -25.68 -1.27 -15.89
CA PRO A 325 -26.01 -0.94 -14.51
C PRO A 325 -27.43 -1.35 -14.13
#